data_be5247d8523aaee381cd2d3560385f76
#
_entry.id   be5247d8523aaee381cd2d3560385f76
#
_cell.length_a   1.000
_cell.length_b   1.000
_cell.length_c   1.000
_cell.angle_alpha   90.00
_cell.angle_beta   90.00
_cell.angle_gamma   90.00
#
_symmetry.space_group_name_H-M   'P 1'
#
loop_
_entity.id
_entity.type
_entity.pdbx_description
1 polymer ?
#
loop_
_entity_poly.entity_id
_entity_poly.type
_entity_poly.pdbx_seq_one_letter_code
_entity_poly.pdbx_strand_id
1 'polypeptide(L)'
;MRQGVTTEIGGNCGTSVAPLYAASLEKKRRDAKDYGLDVQWTTFDAFFTLVERAGVAINVASLVGLGTTRLCVSGNDARRLDRDEIVAQNRLIRGAIEEGALGISSGLIYEPGRHADLDELVAAAATARDAGAPLYVSHIRDEGDALEESIREAIAVGERAEVAVQCSHHKAAGRRNWGKVHRTLDMIDRARGRGIEVAIDAYPYVAAW
;
A
#
# COMPACT_ATOMS: atom_id res chain seq x y z
N MET A 1 -12.57 -9.03 17.04
CA MET A 1 -12.56 -9.62 18.38
C MET A 1 -13.33 -10.95 18.48
N ARG A 2 -14.60 -11.05 18.08
CA ARG A 2 -15.40 -12.31 18.20
C ARG A 2 -14.86 -13.48 17.36
N GLN A 3 -14.00 -13.21 16.38
CA GLN A 3 -13.33 -14.19 15.51
C GLN A 3 -11.86 -14.42 15.87
N GLY A 4 -11.39 -13.94 17.02
CA GLY A 4 -10.02 -14.11 17.48
C GLY A 4 -9.01 -13.14 16.88
N VAL A 5 -9.45 -12.08 16.17
CA VAL A 5 -8.57 -11.03 15.66
C VAL A 5 -8.04 -10.21 16.83
N THR A 6 -6.72 -10.16 16.97
CA THR A 6 -6.01 -9.43 18.04
C THR A 6 -5.18 -8.26 17.53
N THR A 7 -4.93 -8.22 16.22
CA THR A 7 -4.14 -7.17 15.55
C THR A 7 -4.78 -6.82 14.21
N GLU A 8 -4.84 -5.54 13.91
CA GLU A 8 -5.32 -5.02 12.65
C GLU A 8 -4.24 -4.14 12.01
N ILE A 9 -3.96 -4.38 10.72
CA ILE A 9 -2.99 -3.59 9.96
C ILE A 9 -3.77 -2.81 8.89
N GLY A 10 -3.88 -1.50 9.11
CA GLY A 10 -4.47 -0.56 8.17
C GLY A 10 -3.48 -0.04 7.13
N GLY A 11 -3.93 0.90 6.31
CA GLY A 11 -3.06 1.55 5.33
C GLY A 11 -2.81 0.72 4.07
N ASN A 12 -3.65 -0.27 3.77
CA ASN A 12 -3.58 -1.09 2.57
C ASN A 12 -4.06 -0.34 1.31
N CYS A 13 -3.82 -0.95 0.14
CA CYS A 13 -4.29 -0.48 -1.17
C CYS A 13 -3.89 0.97 -1.50
N GLY A 14 -2.75 1.42 -1.00
CA GLY A 14 -2.21 2.76 -1.28
C GLY A 14 -2.88 3.91 -0.53
N THR A 15 -3.79 3.62 0.39
CA THR A 15 -4.50 4.65 1.17
C THR A 15 -4.20 4.47 2.66
N SER A 16 -3.69 5.51 3.32
CA SER A 16 -3.33 5.49 4.73
C SER A 16 -3.99 6.59 5.54
N VAL A 17 -3.88 6.48 6.87
CA VAL A 17 -4.41 7.48 7.82
C VAL A 17 -3.57 8.75 7.85
N ALA A 18 -2.30 8.65 7.53
CA ALA A 18 -1.30 9.71 7.46
C ALA A 18 -0.23 9.32 6.38
N PRO A 19 0.66 10.24 5.96
CA PRO A 19 0.67 11.68 6.25
C PRO A 19 -0.48 12.40 5.53
N LEU A 20 -0.97 13.52 6.10
CA LEU A 20 -2.10 14.28 5.55
C LEU A 20 -1.72 15.74 5.34
N TYR A 21 -1.53 16.13 4.08
CA TYR A 21 -1.25 17.51 3.67
C TYR A 21 -2.04 17.84 2.41
N ALA A 22 -2.34 19.13 2.19
CA ALA A 22 -3.02 19.59 0.97
C ALA A 22 -4.22 18.69 0.59
N ALA A 23 -4.23 18.19 -0.65
CA ALA A 23 -5.34 17.41 -1.19
C ALA A 23 -5.61 16.10 -0.41
N SER A 24 -4.61 15.48 0.19
CA SER A 24 -4.79 14.26 1.00
C SER A 24 -5.57 14.57 2.29
N LEU A 25 -5.31 15.69 2.95
CA LEU A 25 -6.05 16.12 4.15
C LEU A 25 -7.50 16.48 3.81
N GLU A 26 -7.71 17.22 2.73
CA GLU A 26 -9.07 17.58 2.28
C GLU A 26 -9.90 16.34 1.94
N LYS A 27 -9.29 15.38 1.21
CA LYS A 27 -9.93 14.11 0.90
C LYS A 27 -10.27 13.33 2.18
N LYS A 28 -9.31 13.18 3.10
CA LYS A 28 -9.54 12.42 4.35
C LYS A 28 -10.64 13.05 5.21
N ARG A 29 -10.67 14.37 5.34
CA ARG A 29 -11.74 15.08 6.07
C ARG A 29 -13.11 14.89 5.45
N ARG A 30 -13.18 14.91 4.11
CA ARG A 30 -14.43 14.65 3.38
C ARG A 30 -14.92 13.22 3.61
N ASP A 31 -14.03 12.21 3.43
CA ASP A 31 -14.36 10.81 3.60
C ASP A 31 -14.75 10.49 5.09
N ALA A 32 -14.07 11.07 6.07
CA ALA A 32 -14.33 10.86 7.49
C ALA A 32 -15.67 11.45 7.94
N LYS A 33 -16.14 12.50 7.29
CA LYS A 33 -17.41 13.17 7.61
C LYS A 33 -18.62 12.23 7.47
N ASP A 34 -18.57 11.31 6.51
CA ASP A 34 -19.63 10.33 6.28
C ASP A 34 -19.78 9.35 7.46
N TYR A 35 -18.71 9.21 8.28
CA TYR A 35 -18.68 8.39 9.48
C TYR A 35 -18.80 9.21 10.77
N GLY A 36 -19.06 10.51 10.67
CA GLY A 36 -19.14 11.41 11.83
C GLY A 36 -17.81 11.62 12.56
N LEU A 37 -16.69 11.40 11.88
CA LEU A 37 -15.34 11.54 12.43
C LEU A 37 -14.73 12.89 12.06
N ASP A 38 -14.04 13.50 13.04
CA ASP A 38 -13.23 14.70 12.84
C ASP A 38 -11.74 14.32 12.78
N VAL A 39 -11.07 14.69 11.67
CA VAL A 39 -9.66 14.40 11.45
C VAL A 39 -8.81 15.49 12.09
N GLN A 40 -8.27 15.20 13.27
CA GLN A 40 -7.45 16.10 14.08
C GLN A 40 -5.94 15.82 14.00
N TRP A 41 -5.53 14.82 13.22
CA TRP A 41 -4.15 14.41 13.03
C TRP A 41 -3.69 14.63 11.58
N THR A 42 -2.38 14.75 11.39
CA THR A 42 -1.75 14.84 10.07
C THR A 42 -0.54 13.91 9.94
N THR A 43 -0.02 13.38 11.03
CA THR A 43 1.13 12.48 11.08
C THR A 43 0.75 11.13 11.69
N PHE A 44 1.59 10.11 11.51
CA PHE A 44 1.38 8.80 12.14
C PHE A 44 1.53 8.88 13.66
N ASP A 45 2.50 9.63 14.16
CA ASP A 45 2.68 9.84 15.60
C ASP A 45 1.42 10.43 16.25
N ALA A 46 0.83 11.47 15.65
CA ALA A 46 -0.41 12.06 16.14
C ALA A 46 -1.59 11.09 16.07
N PHE A 47 -1.68 10.27 15.01
CA PHE A 47 -2.71 9.25 14.88
C PHE A 47 -2.57 8.15 15.94
N PHE A 48 -1.39 7.58 16.12
CA PHE A 48 -1.17 6.53 17.10
C PHE A 48 -1.38 7.05 18.53
N THR A 49 -0.93 8.27 18.84
CA THR A 49 -1.23 8.93 20.11
C THR A 49 -2.75 9.04 20.37
N LEU A 50 -3.53 9.38 19.33
CA LEU A 50 -5.00 9.43 19.45
C LEU A 50 -5.59 8.05 19.73
N VAL A 51 -5.14 7.01 19.01
CA VAL A 51 -5.59 5.62 19.17
C VAL A 51 -5.28 5.11 20.59
N GLU A 52 -4.09 5.36 21.10
CA GLU A 52 -3.68 4.99 22.46
C GLU A 52 -4.56 5.66 23.53
N ARG A 53 -4.81 6.97 23.39
CA ARG A 53 -5.65 7.73 24.31
C ARG A 53 -7.12 7.28 24.28
N ALA A 54 -7.61 6.87 23.12
CA ALA A 54 -8.96 6.35 22.97
C ALA A 54 -9.16 4.98 23.63
N GLY A 55 -8.10 4.21 23.78
CA GLY A 55 -8.13 2.87 24.36
C GLY A 55 -8.82 1.87 23.44
N VAL A 56 -8.10 1.30 22.50
CA VAL A 56 -8.63 0.29 21.56
C VAL A 56 -8.47 -1.12 22.10
N ALA A 57 -9.38 -2.01 21.72
CA ALA A 57 -9.43 -3.37 22.25
C ALA A 57 -8.55 -4.39 21.49
N ILE A 58 -7.85 -3.96 20.43
CA ILE A 58 -6.95 -4.75 19.60
C ILE A 58 -5.68 -3.94 19.33
N ASN A 59 -4.60 -4.59 18.93
CA ASN A 59 -3.41 -3.90 18.45
C ASN A 59 -3.72 -3.27 17.08
N VAL A 60 -3.24 -2.05 16.88
CA VAL A 60 -3.40 -1.31 15.62
C VAL A 60 -2.02 -0.96 15.08
N ALA A 61 -1.82 -1.27 13.82
CA ALA A 61 -0.65 -0.86 13.05
C ALA A 61 -1.09 -0.33 11.68
N SER A 62 -0.20 0.32 10.95
CA SER A 62 -0.54 0.85 9.63
C SER A 62 0.66 0.84 8.68
N LEU A 63 0.36 0.73 7.40
CA LEU A 63 1.29 1.01 6.31
C LEU A 63 1.13 2.47 5.87
N VAL A 64 2.17 3.06 5.27
CA VAL A 64 2.03 4.34 4.57
C VAL A 64 1.59 4.11 3.13
N GLY A 65 0.53 4.77 2.70
CA GLY A 65 -0.04 4.60 1.37
C GLY A 65 0.64 5.46 0.30
N LEU A 66 1.10 4.84 -0.80
CA LEU A 66 1.66 5.55 -1.96
C LEU A 66 0.66 6.55 -2.55
N GLY A 67 -0.61 6.17 -2.70
CA GLY A 67 -1.66 7.07 -3.18
C GLY A 67 -1.87 8.27 -2.25
N THR A 68 -1.80 8.05 -0.93
CA THR A 68 -1.89 9.15 0.05
C THR A 68 -0.70 10.10 -0.08
N THR A 69 0.53 9.60 -0.20
CA THR A 69 1.72 10.45 -0.36
C THR A 69 1.75 11.15 -1.72
N ARG A 70 1.26 10.52 -2.79
CA ARG A 70 1.07 11.19 -4.10
C ARG A 70 0.10 12.36 -4.00
N LEU A 71 -1.05 12.18 -3.31
CA LEU A 71 -2.01 13.27 -3.06
C LEU A 71 -1.39 14.44 -2.29
N CYS A 72 -0.40 14.19 -1.43
CA CYS A 72 0.32 15.22 -0.71
C CYS A 72 1.21 16.08 -1.63
N VAL A 73 1.82 15.49 -2.66
CA VAL A 73 2.85 16.15 -3.48
C VAL A 73 2.34 16.66 -4.82
N SER A 74 1.40 15.95 -5.46
CA SER A 74 0.87 16.32 -6.79
C SER A 74 -0.64 16.48 -6.85
N GLY A 75 -1.32 16.31 -5.71
CA GLY A 75 -2.78 16.29 -5.70
C GLY A 75 -3.32 15.08 -6.47
N ASN A 76 -4.40 15.30 -7.21
CA ASN A 76 -5.05 14.25 -8.00
C ASN A 76 -4.66 14.29 -9.49
N ASP A 77 -3.47 14.76 -9.79
CA ASP A 77 -2.99 14.85 -11.18
C ASP A 77 -2.79 13.46 -11.79
N ALA A 78 -3.41 13.22 -12.93
CA ALA A 78 -3.36 11.97 -13.68
C ALA A 78 -2.08 11.87 -14.53
N ARG A 79 -0.91 11.93 -13.90
CA ARG A 79 0.42 11.90 -14.55
C ARG A 79 1.47 11.23 -13.69
N ARG A 80 2.62 10.93 -14.24
CA ARG A 80 3.82 10.55 -13.49
C ARG A 80 4.29 11.73 -12.64
N LEU A 81 4.89 11.42 -11.49
CA LEU A 81 5.60 12.42 -10.69
C LEU A 81 6.89 12.85 -11.40
N ASP A 82 7.25 14.10 -11.25
CA ASP A 82 8.57 14.58 -11.61
C ASP A 82 9.61 14.22 -10.52
N ARG A 83 10.87 14.58 -10.79
CA ARG A 83 11.98 14.23 -9.89
C ARG A 83 11.86 14.88 -8.51
N ASP A 84 11.43 16.13 -8.45
CA ASP A 84 11.32 16.86 -7.18
C ASP A 84 10.12 16.35 -6.37
N GLU A 85 9.03 15.99 -7.02
CA GLU A 85 7.87 15.36 -6.41
C GLU A 85 8.21 13.96 -5.86
N ILE A 86 9.00 13.15 -6.58
CA ILE A 86 9.50 11.86 -6.07
C ILE A 86 10.34 12.06 -4.81
N VAL A 87 11.23 13.05 -4.81
CA VAL A 87 12.05 13.38 -3.62
C VAL A 87 11.15 13.82 -2.45
N ALA A 88 10.14 14.65 -2.72
CA ALA A 88 9.18 15.07 -1.69
C ALA A 88 8.36 13.91 -1.15
N GLN A 89 7.84 13.03 -2.03
CA GLN A 89 7.12 11.82 -1.67
C GLN A 89 7.97 10.90 -0.78
N ASN A 90 9.23 10.66 -1.16
CA ASN A 90 10.13 9.81 -0.40
C ASN A 90 10.46 10.37 1.00
N ARG A 91 10.50 11.70 1.16
CA ARG A 91 10.62 12.32 2.49
C ARG A 91 9.40 12.04 3.36
N LEU A 92 8.20 12.10 2.80
CA LEU A 92 6.96 11.77 3.52
C LEU A 92 6.93 10.29 3.92
N ILE A 93 7.36 9.38 3.03
CA ILE A 93 7.44 7.95 3.32
C ILE A 93 8.43 7.69 4.46
N ARG A 94 9.63 8.27 4.40
CA ARG A 94 10.63 8.14 5.46
C ARG A 94 10.09 8.62 6.81
N GLY A 95 9.52 9.83 6.87
CA GLY A 95 8.92 10.35 8.11
C GLY A 95 7.82 9.46 8.65
N ALA A 96 6.95 8.91 7.80
CA ALA A 96 5.91 7.98 8.20
C ALA A 96 6.47 6.68 8.83
N ILE A 97 7.57 6.14 8.27
CA ILE A 97 8.24 4.95 8.84
C ILE A 97 8.89 5.29 10.19
N GLU A 98 9.57 6.43 10.29
CA GLU A 98 10.18 6.91 11.53
C GLU A 98 9.14 7.15 12.64
N GLU A 99 7.89 7.45 12.28
CA GLU A 99 6.73 7.60 13.16
C GLU A 99 5.98 6.28 13.43
N GLY A 100 6.48 5.13 12.93
CA GLY A 100 5.97 3.79 13.27
C GLY A 100 5.13 3.10 12.21
N ALA A 101 5.08 3.59 10.97
CA ALA A 101 4.47 2.83 9.89
C ALA A 101 5.31 1.57 9.56
N LEU A 102 4.64 0.42 9.34
CA LEU A 102 5.29 -0.89 9.18
C LEU A 102 5.91 -1.15 7.79
N GLY A 103 5.66 -0.29 6.83
CA GLY A 103 6.06 -0.44 5.45
C GLY A 103 5.24 0.45 4.55
N ILE A 104 5.36 0.24 3.24
CA ILE A 104 4.63 1.00 2.22
C ILE A 104 3.58 0.14 1.54
N SER A 105 2.43 0.73 1.21
CA SER A 105 1.42 0.09 0.37
C SER A 105 1.17 0.85 -0.93
N SER A 106 0.80 0.12 -1.98
CA SER A 106 0.31 0.70 -3.23
C SER A 106 -1.08 0.19 -3.60
N GLY A 107 -1.84 0.99 -4.35
CA GLY A 107 -3.08 0.59 -5.00
C GLY A 107 -3.04 1.06 -6.44
N LEU A 108 -2.50 0.19 -7.32
CA LEU A 108 -2.13 0.58 -8.69
C LEU A 108 -3.30 0.54 -9.68
N ILE A 109 -4.47 0.13 -9.23
CA ILE A 109 -5.73 0.26 -9.98
C ILE A 109 -6.44 1.60 -9.70
N TYR A 110 -6.10 2.26 -8.59
CA TYR A 110 -6.77 3.48 -8.12
C TYR A 110 -6.01 4.75 -8.48
N GLU A 111 -6.74 5.87 -8.62
CA GLU A 111 -6.15 7.19 -8.67
C GLU A 111 -5.67 7.63 -7.27
N PRO A 112 -4.55 8.37 -7.17
CA PRO A 112 -3.58 8.66 -8.23
C PRO A 112 -2.49 7.59 -8.38
N GLY A 113 -2.54 6.48 -7.65
CA GLY A 113 -1.52 5.44 -7.60
C GLY A 113 -1.26 4.76 -8.94
N ARG A 114 -2.29 4.66 -9.81
CA ARG A 114 -2.18 4.02 -11.12
C ARG A 114 -1.16 4.66 -12.07
N HIS A 115 -0.80 5.93 -11.83
CA HIS A 115 0.16 6.68 -12.65
C HIS A 115 1.61 6.50 -12.19
N ALA A 116 1.84 5.79 -11.06
CA ALA A 116 3.18 5.43 -10.63
C ALA A 116 3.78 4.41 -11.62
N ASP A 117 5.00 4.66 -12.05
CA ASP A 117 5.78 3.68 -12.80
C ASP A 117 6.65 2.81 -11.87
N LEU A 118 7.28 1.79 -12.46
CA LEU A 118 8.10 0.86 -11.67
C LEU A 118 9.27 1.57 -10.96
N ASP A 119 9.86 2.60 -11.54
CA ASP A 119 10.99 3.30 -10.91
C ASP A 119 10.54 4.12 -9.70
N GLU A 120 9.36 4.74 -9.73
CA GLU A 120 8.74 5.38 -8.57
C GLU A 120 8.44 4.35 -7.46
N LEU A 121 7.86 3.19 -7.81
CA LEU A 121 7.56 2.13 -6.84
C LEU A 121 8.83 1.61 -6.16
N VAL A 122 9.88 1.37 -6.93
CA VAL A 122 11.20 0.93 -6.42
C VAL A 122 11.82 1.98 -5.51
N ALA A 123 11.79 3.27 -5.91
CA ALA A 123 12.35 4.35 -5.10
C ALA A 123 11.60 4.50 -3.76
N ALA A 124 10.28 4.40 -3.78
CA ALA A 124 9.44 4.44 -2.59
C ALA A 124 9.70 3.26 -1.64
N ALA A 125 9.76 2.03 -2.18
CA ALA A 125 10.04 0.81 -1.41
C ALA A 125 11.46 0.81 -0.84
N ALA A 126 12.46 1.24 -1.60
CA ALA A 126 13.83 1.40 -1.12
C ALA A 126 13.93 2.44 0.00
N THR A 127 13.17 3.54 -0.10
CA THR A 127 13.10 4.54 0.97
C THR A 127 12.53 3.96 2.26
N ALA A 128 11.47 3.13 2.18
CA ALA A 128 10.91 2.46 3.35
C ALA A 128 11.92 1.47 3.97
N ARG A 129 12.63 0.67 3.15
CA ARG A 129 13.71 -0.21 3.61
C ARG A 129 14.80 0.57 4.34
N ASP A 130 15.30 1.64 3.74
CA ASP A 130 16.38 2.46 4.30
C ASP A 130 15.97 3.19 5.59
N ALA A 131 14.67 3.37 5.81
CA ALA A 131 14.09 3.86 7.07
C ALA A 131 13.81 2.74 8.09
N GLY A 132 14.10 1.47 7.78
CA GLY A 132 13.99 0.34 8.71
C GLY A 132 12.72 -0.52 8.54
N ALA A 133 11.92 -0.30 7.50
CA ALA A 133 10.68 -1.05 7.23
C ALA A 133 10.68 -1.66 5.82
N PRO A 134 11.40 -2.78 5.57
CA PRO A 134 11.60 -3.37 4.25
C PRO A 134 10.37 -4.18 3.78
N LEU A 135 9.18 -3.58 3.76
CA LEU A 135 7.92 -4.20 3.37
C LEU A 135 7.18 -3.36 2.34
N TYR A 136 6.86 -3.98 1.20
CA TYR A 136 6.00 -3.44 0.15
C TYR A 136 4.74 -4.28 -0.01
N VAL A 137 3.57 -3.68 0.18
CA VAL A 137 2.26 -4.33 0.06
C VAL A 137 1.51 -3.75 -1.14
N SER A 138 1.05 -4.58 -2.06
CA SER A 138 0.45 -4.11 -3.30
C SER A 138 -0.95 -4.66 -3.57
N HIS A 139 -1.92 -3.74 -3.69
CA HIS A 139 -3.05 -3.98 -4.58
C HIS A 139 -2.52 -3.78 -5.99
N ILE A 140 -2.31 -4.87 -6.71
CA ILE A 140 -1.64 -4.90 -8.00
C ILE A 140 -2.41 -4.13 -9.08
N ARG A 141 -1.74 -3.81 -10.19
CA ARG A 141 -2.26 -2.93 -11.25
C ARG A 141 -3.46 -3.49 -11.99
N ASP A 142 -3.51 -4.80 -12.18
CA ASP A 142 -4.62 -5.49 -12.85
C ASP A 142 -4.76 -6.91 -12.27
N GLU A 143 -5.97 -7.26 -11.90
CA GLU A 143 -6.30 -8.58 -11.35
C GLU A 143 -6.96 -9.50 -12.38
N GLY A 144 -7.07 -9.04 -13.62
CA GLY A 144 -7.75 -9.71 -14.73
C GLY A 144 -6.83 -10.04 -15.89
N ASP A 145 -6.96 -9.29 -16.98
CA ASP A 145 -6.28 -9.62 -18.24
C ASP A 145 -4.77 -9.47 -18.16
N ALA A 146 -4.25 -8.49 -17.39
CA ALA A 146 -2.82 -8.27 -17.16
C ALA A 146 -2.35 -8.75 -15.77
N LEU A 147 -3.00 -9.79 -15.19
CA LEU A 147 -2.66 -10.32 -13.88
C LEU A 147 -1.20 -10.78 -13.77
N GLU A 148 -0.70 -11.49 -14.77
CA GLU A 148 0.68 -12.01 -14.77
C GLU A 148 1.73 -10.88 -14.84
N GLU A 149 1.46 -9.84 -15.62
CA GLU A 149 2.28 -8.64 -15.73
C GLU A 149 2.31 -7.88 -14.39
N SER A 150 1.16 -7.78 -13.72
CA SER A 150 1.03 -7.11 -12.43
C SER A 150 1.78 -7.84 -11.31
N ILE A 151 1.73 -9.17 -11.29
CA ILE A 151 2.54 -9.97 -10.35
C ILE A 151 4.03 -9.83 -10.65
N ARG A 152 4.41 -9.80 -11.94
CA ARG A 152 5.82 -9.57 -12.33
C ARG A 152 6.30 -8.19 -11.90
N GLU A 153 5.46 -7.15 -12.01
CA GLU A 153 5.76 -5.79 -11.51
C GLU A 153 6.00 -5.80 -10.00
N ALA A 154 5.14 -6.43 -9.21
CA ALA A 154 5.29 -6.50 -7.76
C ALA A 154 6.58 -7.26 -7.35
N ILE A 155 6.88 -8.39 -8.01
CA ILE A 155 8.14 -9.13 -7.80
C ILE A 155 9.36 -8.27 -8.15
N ALA A 156 9.30 -7.51 -9.25
CA ALA A 156 10.39 -6.61 -9.66
C ALA A 156 10.64 -5.48 -8.66
N VAL A 157 9.61 -4.97 -7.98
CA VAL A 157 9.79 -4.03 -6.87
C VAL A 157 10.57 -4.70 -5.73
N GLY A 158 10.17 -5.90 -5.31
CA GLY A 158 10.86 -6.64 -4.26
C GLY A 158 12.33 -6.91 -4.59
N GLU A 159 12.60 -7.38 -5.82
CA GLU A 159 13.96 -7.68 -6.30
C GLU A 159 14.85 -6.44 -6.37
N ARG A 160 14.32 -5.33 -6.95
CA ARG A 160 15.13 -4.10 -7.17
C ARG A 160 15.27 -3.24 -5.92
N ALA A 161 14.27 -3.23 -5.04
CA ALA A 161 14.30 -2.48 -3.79
C ALA A 161 14.83 -3.30 -2.61
N GLU A 162 15.03 -4.62 -2.76
CA GLU A 162 15.47 -5.54 -1.71
C GLU A 162 14.51 -5.51 -0.49
N VAL A 163 13.21 -5.65 -0.75
CA VAL A 163 12.14 -5.64 0.27
C VAL A 163 11.28 -6.90 0.16
N ALA A 164 10.66 -7.30 1.26
CA ALA A 164 9.58 -8.28 1.25
C ALA A 164 8.36 -7.71 0.51
N VAL A 165 7.67 -8.57 -0.24
CA VAL A 165 6.50 -8.21 -1.04
C VAL A 165 5.28 -8.98 -0.54
N GLN A 166 4.17 -8.27 -0.31
CA GLN A 166 2.85 -8.84 -0.08
C GLN A 166 1.92 -8.43 -1.22
N CYS A 167 1.45 -9.38 -2.04
CA CYS A 167 0.38 -9.11 -2.99
C CYS A 167 -0.97 -9.32 -2.30
N SER A 168 -1.70 -8.22 -2.10
CA SER A 168 -2.98 -8.22 -1.40
C SER A 168 -4.06 -8.94 -2.21
N HIS A 169 -4.95 -9.67 -1.50
CA HIS A 169 -6.17 -10.28 -2.02
C HIS A 169 -6.00 -10.91 -3.43
N HIS A 170 -4.95 -11.71 -3.59
CA HIS A 170 -4.60 -12.36 -4.85
C HIS A 170 -5.77 -13.13 -5.43
N LYS A 171 -6.17 -12.80 -6.63
CA LYS A 171 -7.25 -13.42 -7.38
C LYS A 171 -7.08 -13.25 -8.88
N ALA A 172 -7.84 -14.03 -9.66
CA ALA A 172 -8.01 -13.83 -11.10
C ALA A 172 -9.44 -13.38 -11.38
N ALA A 173 -9.62 -12.09 -11.65
CA ALA A 173 -10.92 -11.51 -11.92
C ALA A 173 -11.43 -11.89 -13.33
N GLY A 174 -12.70 -12.32 -13.38
CA GLY A 174 -13.36 -12.73 -14.63
C GLY A 174 -13.03 -14.18 -15.05
N ARG A 175 -14.06 -14.91 -15.51
CA ARG A 175 -13.98 -16.35 -15.83
C ARG A 175 -12.84 -16.71 -16.80
N ARG A 176 -12.57 -15.87 -17.80
CA ARG A 176 -11.50 -16.08 -18.79
C ARG A 176 -10.10 -16.08 -18.17
N ASN A 177 -9.95 -15.54 -16.98
CA ASN A 177 -8.66 -15.37 -16.29
C ASN A 177 -8.41 -16.42 -15.20
N TRP A 178 -9.40 -17.23 -14.80
CA TRP A 178 -9.28 -18.13 -13.63
C TRP A 178 -8.08 -19.07 -13.71
N GLY A 179 -7.71 -19.57 -14.88
CA GLY A 179 -6.53 -20.42 -15.07
C GLY A 179 -5.18 -19.70 -14.84
N LYS A 180 -5.16 -18.36 -14.78
CA LYS A 180 -3.92 -17.59 -14.56
C LYS A 180 -3.40 -17.73 -13.12
N VAL A 181 -4.25 -18.08 -12.14
CA VAL A 181 -3.84 -18.27 -10.74
C VAL A 181 -2.70 -19.26 -10.62
N HIS A 182 -2.76 -20.41 -11.33
CA HIS A 182 -1.68 -21.39 -11.30
C HIS A 182 -0.34 -20.79 -11.80
N ARG A 183 -0.39 -20.03 -12.90
CA ARG A 183 0.81 -19.40 -13.45
C ARG A 183 1.40 -18.33 -12.53
N THR A 184 0.55 -17.53 -11.89
CA THR A 184 1.03 -16.51 -10.94
C THR A 184 1.59 -17.11 -9.67
N LEU A 185 1.04 -18.22 -9.16
CA LEU A 185 1.62 -18.98 -8.06
C LEU A 185 3.00 -19.54 -8.44
N ASP A 186 3.13 -20.14 -9.63
CA ASP A 186 4.43 -20.60 -10.16
C ASP A 186 5.48 -19.46 -10.27
N MET A 187 5.04 -18.25 -10.67
CA MET A 187 5.91 -17.07 -10.71
C MET A 187 6.41 -16.69 -9.32
N ILE A 188 5.51 -16.69 -8.33
CA ILE A 188 5.83 -16.40 -6.93
C ILE A 188 6.80 -17.43 -6.36
N ASP A 189 6.56 -18.72 -6.58
CA ASP A 189 7.44 -19.78 -6.11
C ASP A 189 8.84 -19.72 -6.75
N ARG A 190 8.92 -19.37 -8.03
CA ARG A 190 10.20 -19.11 -8.69
C ARG A 190 10.92 -17.89 -8.13
N ALA A 191 10.18 -16.83 -7.75
CA ALA A 191 10.77 -15.66 -7.11
C ALA A 191 11.33 -16.01 -5.73
N ARG A 192 10.59 -16.77 -4.93
CA ARG A 192 11.06 -17.32 -3.65
C ARG A 192 12.30 -18.19 -3.81
N GLY A 193 12.33 -19.04 -4.85
CA GLY A 193 13.51 -19.87 -5.19
C GLY A 193 14.76 -19.04 -5.54
N ARG A 194 14.62 -17.77 -5.91
CA ARG A 194 15.72 -16.82 -6.12
C ARG A 194 16.05 -15.97 -4.87
N GLY A 195 15.37 -16.23 -3.74
CA GLY A 195 15.60 -15.50 -2.50
C GLY A 195 14.78 -14.21 -2.35
N ILE A 196 13.79 -13.95 -3.24
CA ILE A 196 12.89 -12.81 -3.10
C ILE A 196 11.74 -13.22 -2.19
N GLU A 197 11.56 -12.51 -1.08
CA GLU A 197 10.47 -12.78 -0.16
C GLU A 197 9.15 -12.25 -0.73
N VAL A 198 8.26 -13.16 -1.16
CA VAL A 198 6.94 -12.81 -1.72
C VAL A 198 5.86 -13.60 -1.00
N ALA A 199 4.87 -12.90 -0.49
CA ALA A 199 3.67 -13.47 0.11
C ALA A 199 2.40 -12.99 -0.61
N ILE A 200 1.31 -13.71 -0.41
CA ILE A 200 -0.03 -13.34 -0.87
C ILE A 200 -1.03 -13.54 0.26
N ASP A 201 -2.11 -12.80 0.24
CA ASP A 201 -3.33 -13.12 0.98
C ASP A 201 -4.50 -13.33 0.02
N ALA A 202 -5.56 -13.94 0.49
CA ALA A 202 -6.79 -14.16 -0.27
C ALA A 202 -7.99 -14.18 0.68
N TYR A 203 -9.15 -13.80 0.19
CA TYR A 203 -10.41 -13.94 0.91
C TYR A 203 -11.24 -15.09 0.29
N PRO A 204 -12.06 -15.80 1.08
CA PRO A 204 -12.78 -16.99 0.64
C PRO A 204 -14.14 -16.65 -0.01
N TYR A 205 -14.18 -15.59 -0.81
CA TYR A 205 -15.41 -15.13 -1.46
C TYR A 205 -15.22 -15.05 -2.97
N VAL A 206 -16.30 -15.28 -3.73
CA VAL A 206 -16.31 -15.25 -5.21
C VAL A 206 -16.70 -13.89 -5.79
N ALA A 207 -16.89 -12.90 -4.95
CA ALA A 207 -17.19 -11.52 -5.33
C ALA A 207 -16.20 -10.57 -4.65
N ALA A 208 -15.78 -9.56 -5.38
CA ALA A 208 -15.09 -8.41 -4.86
C ALA A 208 -16.09 -7.26 -4.63
N TRP A 209 -15.76 -6.37 -3.72
CA TRP A 209 -16.55 -5.19 -3.47
C TRP A 209 -15.63 -3.98 -3.26
#